data_34a4b76cebfcbbe10fa1d19415718bc7
#
_entry.id   34a4b76cebfcbbe10fa1d19415718bc7
#
_cell.length_a   1.000
_cell.length_b   1.000
_cell.length_c   1.000
_cell.angle_alpha   90.00
_cell.angle_beta   90.00
_cell.angle_gamma   90.00
#
_symmetry.space_group_name_H-M   'P 1'
#
loop_
_entity.id
_entity.type
_entity.pdbx_description
1 polymer ?
#
loop_
_entity_poly.entity_id
_entity_poly.type
_entity_poly.pdbx_seq_one_letter_code
_entity_poly.pdbx_strand_id
1 'polypeptide(L)'
;MNDGLHVHIERLGSALRALVSGLRLHVPPGEILTLMGPSGCGKSSVLASIAGTLASVSEGLQPLQLQGSVQLNGRELSHLPTHQRGVGLVFQDALLFPHMTVAENLLFAVPVGDAKGTRSTNAQRQARVQQALQEAELSGMGERDPSTLSGGQRARVALMRALLAEPQALLLDEPFSKLDAALRAQLRPWVFAHVRERRIPVVLVTHDEQDVADPQRVLHLRATEESPHHV
;
A
#
# COMPACT_ATOMS: atom_id res chain seq x y z
N MET A 1 22.44 -0.93 -11.62
CA MET A 1 21.99 -0.64 -10.25
C MET A 1 20.54 -1.09 -10.13
N ASN A 2 20.26 -2.03 -9.22
CA ASN A 2 18.91 -2.61 -9.06
C ASN A 2 18.14 -1.85 -7.98
N ASP A 3 18.06 -0.52 -8.10
CA ASP A 3 17.35 0.32 -7.15
C ASP A 3 15.86 0.39 -7.47
N GLY A 4 15.03 0.40 -6.43
CA GLY A 4 13.58 0.47 -6.57
C GLY A 4 12.89 -0.88 -6.45
N LEU A 5 11.59 -0.90 -6.81
CA LEU A 5 10.74 -2.08 -6.77
C LEU A 5 10.67 -2.72 -8.16
N HIS A 6 11.08 -3.98 -8.26
CA HIS A 6 10.99 -4.80 -9.47
C HIS A 6 10.04 -5.96 -9.20
N VAL A 7 9.05 -6.15 -10.06
CA VAL A 7 8.09 -7.25 -9.96
C VAL A 7 7.99 -7.95 -11.31
N HIS A 8 8.15 -9.25 -11.30
CA HIS A 8 7.94 -10.12 -12.43
C HIS A 8 6.94 -11.20 -12.03
N ILE A 9 5.74 -11.14 -12.58
CA ILE A 9 4.69 -12.14 -12.38
C ILE A 9 4.57 -12.94 -13.67
N GLU A 10 5.04 -14.17 -13.65
CA GLU A 10 4.79 -15.13 -14.73
C GLU A 10 3.33 -15.58 -14.66
N ARG A 11 2.87 -15.93 -13.46
CA ARG A 11 1.50 -16.31 -13.17
C ARG A 11 1.13 -15.95 -11.73
N LEU A 12 -0.04 -15.35 -11.56
CA LEU A 12 -0.67 -15.10 -10.26
C LEU A 12 -2.10 -15.62 -10.31
N GLY A 13 -2.46 -16.52 -9.43
CA GLY A 13 -3.80 -17.10 -9.41
C GLY A 13 -3.89 -18.36 -8.56
N SER A 14 -5.03 -19.03 -8.61
CA SER A 14 -5.21 -20.37 -8.03
C SER A 14 -4.67 -21.47 -8.99
N ALA A 15 -4.65 -22.72 -8.54
CA ALA A 15 -4.30 -23.85 -9.42
C ALA A 15 -5.19 -23.92 -10.68
N LEU A 16 -6.46 -23.54 -10.56
CA LEU A 16 -7.45 -23.63 -11.63
C LEU A 16 -7.52 -22.39 -12.52
N ARG A 17 -7.23 -21.20 -12.00
CA ARG A 17 -7.43 -19.93 -12.72
C ARG A 17 -6.28 -18.97 -12.52
N ALA A 18 -5.70 -18.48 -13.61
CA ALA A 18 -4.78 -17.36 -13.59
C ALA A 18 -5.58 -16.05 -13.54
N LEU A 19 -5.25 -15.16 -12.61
CA LEU A 19 -5.79 -13.80 -12.52
C LEU A 19 -4.93 -12.81 -13.30
N VAL A 20 -3.59 -12.97 -13.21
CA VAL A 20 -2.62 -12.12 -13.89
C VAL A 20 -1.52 -13.01 -14.44
N SER A 21 -1.08 -12.76 -15.67
CA SER A 21 0.02 -13.47 -16.31
C SER A 21 0.91 -12.49 -17.09
N GLY A 22 2.23 -12.76 -17.08
CA GLY A 22 3.19 -12.03 -17.89
C GLY A 22 3.38 -10.57 -17.50
N LEU A 23 3.05 -10.17 -16.25
CA LEU A 23 3.20 -8.79 -15.78
C LEU A 23 4.66 -8.51 -15.37
N ARG A 24 5.20 -7.42 -15.89
CA ARG A 24 6.48 -6.88 -15.43
C ARG A 24 6.30 -5.40 -15.10
N LEU A 25 6.76 -4.99 -13.93
CA LEU A 25 6.80 -3.60 -13.55
C LEU A 25 8.12 -3.26 -12.85
N HIS A 26 8.55 -2.02 -13.05
CA HIS A 26 9.69 -1.44 -12.37
C HIS A 26 9.31 -0.04 -11.88
N VAL A 27 9.48 0.19 -10.59
CA VAL A 27 9.20 1.48 -9.96
C VAL A 27 10.49 1.98 -9.31
N PRO A 28 11.17 2.97 -9.92
CA PRO A 28 12.34 3.61 -9.35
C PRO A 28 12.04 4.28 -8.00
N PRO A 29 13.07 4.54 -7.18
CA PRO A 29 12.91 5.25 -5.91
C PRO A 29 12.31 6.65 -6.11
N GLY A 30 11.24 6.94 -5.37
CA GLY A 30 10.52 8.23 -5.42
C GLY A 30 9.51 8.34 -6.57
N GLU A 31 9.31 7.29 -7.33
CA GLU A 31 8.34 7.28 -8.42
C GLU A 31 7.06 6.53 -8.03
N ILE A 32 5.98 6.86 -8.73
CA ILE A 32 4.66 6.29 -8.52
C ILE A 32 4.19 5.67 -9.82
N LEU A 33 4.02 4.35 -9.82
CA LEU A 33 3.39 3.62 -10.91
C LEU A 33 1.92 3.42 -10.57
N THR A 34 1.04 3.86 -11.46
CA THR A 34 -0.40 3.66 -11.30
C THR A 34 -0.85 2.40 -12.04
N LEU A 35 -1.53 1.52 -11.33
CA LEU A 35 -2.11 0.29 -11.85
C LEU A 35 -3.61 0.48 -12.00
N MET A 36 -4.10 0.52 -13.22
CA MET A 36 -5.52 0.68 -13.57
C MET A 36 -6.10 -0.59 -14.19
N GLY A 37 -7.41 -0.68 -14.27
CA GLY A 37 -8.10 -1.78 -14.91
C GLY A 37 -9.47 -2.05 -14.27
N PRO A 38 -10.32 -2.90 -14.89
CA PRO A 38 -11.65 -3.20 -14.40
C PRO A 38 -11.62 -3.88 -13.02
N SER A 39 -12.77 -3.86 -12.32
CA SER A 39 -12.92 -4.60 -11.08
C SER A 39 -12.69 -6.09 -11.31
N GLY A 40 -12.03 -6.76 -10.37
CA GLY A 40 -11.76 -8.21 -10.46
C GLY A 40 -10.61 -8.62 -11.39
N CYS A 41 -9.91 -7.69 -12.08
CA CYS A 41 -8.78 -8.06 -12.95
C CYS A 41 -7.47 -8.41 -12.20
N GLY A 42 -7.48 -8.44 -10.87
CA GLY A 42 -6.33 -8.87 -10.07
C GLY A 42 -5.44 -7.76 -9.50
N LYS A 43 -5.83 -6.48 -9.56
CA LYS A 43 -5.02 -5.35 -9.04
C LYS A 43 -4.62 -5.53 -7.57
N SER A 44 -5.61 -5.76 -6.69
CA SER A 44 -5.36 -5.99 -5.26
C SER A 44 -4.57 -7.30 -5.02
N SER A 45 -4.74 -8.30 -5.88
CA SER A 45 -3.94 -9.54 -5.82
C SER A 45 -2.48 -9.29 -6.19
N VAL A 46 -2.20 -8.38 -7.13
CA VAL A 46 -0.83 -7.92 -7.44
C VAL A 46 -0.23 -7.23 -6.21
N LEU A 47 -0.95 -6.29 -5.58
CA LEU A 47 -0.47 -5.66 -4.34
C LEU A 47 -0.23 -6.69 -3.24
N ALA A 48 -1.17 -7.62 -3.03
CA ALA A 48 -1.03 -8.70 -2.05
C ALA A 48 0.20 -9.60 -2.32
N SER A 49 0.52 -9.86 -3.58
CA SER A 49 1.71 -10.64 -3.96
C SER A 49 3.00 -9.92 -3.58
N ILE A 50 3.07 -8.61 -3.78
CA ILE A 50 4.21 -7.77 -3.41
C ILE A 50 4.33 -7.68 -1.89
N ALA A 51 3.22 -7.45 -1.19
CA ALA A 51 3.19 -7.36 0.27
C ALA A 51 3.45 -8.70 0.98
N GLY A 52 3.22 -9.84 0.30
CA GLY A 52 3.32 -11.18 0.91
C GLY A 52 2.08 -11.58 1.72
N THR A 53 0.90 -11.07 1.34
CA THR A 53 -0.36 -11.32 2.03
C THR A 53 -1.30 -12.26 1.26
N LEU A 54 -0.84 -12.91 0.19
CA LEU A 54 -1.66 -13.80 -0.65
C LEU A 54 -2.27 -14.99 0.12
N ALA A 55 -1.59 -15.50 1.14
CA ALA A 55 -2.05 -16.63 1.94
C ALA A 55 -3.28 -16.33 2.82
N SER A 56 -3.70 -15.06 2.89
CA SER A 56 -4.83 -14.62 3.73
C SER A 56 -6.19 -14.76 3.04
N VAL A 57 -6.28 -15.48 1.92
CA VAL A 57 -7.53 -15.63 1.18
C VAL A 57 -8.37 -16.75 1.76
N SER A 58 -9.54 -16.36 2.19
CA SER A 58 -10.72 -16.99 2.77
C SER A 58 -10.88 -18.51 2.62
N GLU A 59 -11.40 -19.10 3.71
CA GLU A 59 -11.90 -20.48 3.80
C GLU A 59 -12.75 -20.88 2.59
N GLY A 60 -12.37 -21.97 1.94
CA GLY A 60 -13.09 -22.58 0.83
C GLY A 60 -12.62 -22.24 -0.58
N LEU A 61 -11.79 -21.23 -0.76
CA LEU A 61 -11.14 -20.92 -2.03
C LEU A 61 -9.71 -21.48 -2.04
N GLN A 62 -9.28 -22.00 -3.18
CA GLN A 62 -7.88 -22.41 -3.33
C GLN A 62 -6.97 -21.19 -3.14
N PRO A 63 -5.87 -21.30 -2.38
CA PRO A 63 -4.98 -20.18 -2.13
C PRO A 63 -4.39 -19.66 -3.44
N LEU A 64 -4.31 -18.32 -3.54
CA LEU A 64 -3.59 -17.69 -4.64
C LEU A 64 -2.10 -17.92 -4.47
N GLN A 65 -1.43 -18.21 -5.58
CA GLN A 65 0.01 -18.43 -5.64
C GLN A 65 0.66 -17.46 -6.64
N LEU A 66 1.85 -17.00 -6.30
CA LEU A 66 2.72 -16.23 -7.18
C LEU A 66 3.78 -17.16 -7.78
N GLN A 67 3.85 -17.19 -9.11
CA GLN A 67 5.00 -17.68 -9.85
C GLN A 67 5.70 -16.45 -10.45
N GLY A 68 6.96 -16.24 -10.04
CA GLY A 68 7.71 -15.05 -10.41
C GLY A 68 8.60 -14.54 -9.30
N SER A 69 8.99 -13.27 -9.35
CA SER A 69 9.88 -12.64 -8.38
C SER A 69 9.45 -11.23 -7.99
N VAL A 70 9.73 -10.86 -6.76
CA VAL A 70 9.56 -9.51 -6.22
C VAL A 70 10.87 -9.09 -5.58
N GLN A 71 11.48 -8.04 -6.10
CA GLN A 71 12.75 -7.49 -5.58
C GLN A 71 12.58 -6.03 -5.19
N LEU A 72 13.18 -5.64 -4.08
CA LEU A 72 13.22 -4.26 -3.59
C LEU A 72 14.66 -3.88 -3.26
N ASN A 73 15.19 -2.87 -3.95
CA ASN A 73 16.57 -2.40 -3.80
C ASN A 73 17.61 -3.54 -3.93
N GLY A 74 17.39 -4.44 -4.90
CA GLY A 74 18.24 -5.61 -5.15
C GLY A 74 18.02 -6.79 -4.20
N ARG A 75 17.15 -6.67 -3.20
CA ARG A 75 16.81 -7.75 -2.26
C ARG A 75 15.60 -8.53 -2.76
N GLU A 76 15.71 -9.86 -2.85
CA GLU A 76 14.58 -10.73 -3.18
C GLU A 76 13.61 -10.84 -2.01
N LEU A 77 12.32 -10.62 -2.28
CA LEU A 77 11.25 -10.61 -1.26
C LEU A 77 10.27 -11.78 -1.37
N SER A 78 10.22 -12.50 -2.49
CA SER A 78 9.16 -13.48 -2.77
C SER A 78 9.00 -14.54 -1.68
N HIS A 79 10.11 -14.96 -1.08
CA HIS A 79 10.15 -15.99 -0.05
C HIS A 79 10.12 -15.43 1.39
N LEU A 80 10.13 -14.10 1.55
CA LEU A 80 10.12 -13.47 2.85
C LEU A 80 8.68 -13.33 3.39
N PRO A 81 8.48 -13.53 4.69
CA PRO A 81 7.21 -13.21 5.32
C PRO A 81 6.95 -11.70 5.29
N THR A 82 5.69 -11.30 5.32
CA THR A 82 5.23 -9.90 5.18
C THR A 82 6.04 -8.91 6.03
N HIS A 83 6.24 -9.22 7.31
CA HIS A 83 6.93 -8.33 8.26
C HIS A 83 8.41 -8.09 7.97
N GLN A 84 9.02 -8.91 7.11
CA GLN A 84 10.42 -8.76 6.71
C GLN A 84 10.60 -8.06 5.36
N ARG A 85 9.53 -7.80 4.63
CA ARG A 85 9.59 -7.21 3.28
C ARG A 85 9.90 -5.72 3.29
N GLY A 86 9.61 -5.00 4.38
CA GLY A 86 9.76 -3.55 4.45
C GLY A 86 8.79 -2.79 3.55
N VAL A 87 7.66 -3.42 3.21
CA VAL A 87 6.64 -2.88 2.29
C VAL A 87 5.44 -2.43 3.12
N GLY A 88 5.06 -1.15 3.00
CA GLY A 88 3.83 -0.61 3.55
C GLY A 88 2.65 -0.92 2.62
N LEU A 89 1.50 -1.26 3.18
CA LEU A 89 0.27 -1.50 2.42
C LEU A 89 -0.89 -0.73 3.05
N VAL A 90 -1.56 0.08 2.24
CA VAL A 90 -2.82 0.73 2.57
C VAL A 90 -3.91 0.03 1.77
N PHE A 91 -4.85 -0.59 2.49
CA PHE A 91 -6.02 -1.24 1.91
C PHE A 91 -7.11 -0.21 1.62
N GLN A 92 -8.02 -0.55 0.73
CA GLN A 92 -9.25 0.22 0.45
C GLN A 92 -10.07 0.45 1.73
N ASP A 93 -10.13 -0.55 2.62
CA ASP A 93 -10.62 -0.38 3.99
C ASP A 93 -9.48 -0.01 4.92
N ALA A 94 -9.72 0.95 5.80
CA ALA A 94 -8.67 1.55 6.65
C ALA A 94 -8.01 0.56 7.64
N LEU A 95 -8.68 -0.56 7.98
CA LEU A 95 -8.22 -1.62 8.88
C LEU A 95 -7.50 -1.09 10.13
N LEU A 96 -8.10 -0.10 10.80
CA LEU A 96 -7.57 0.42 12.07
C LEU A 96 -7.82 -0.59 13.19
N PHE A 97 -6.93 -0.62 14.18
CA PHE A 97 -7.11 -1.44 15.37
C PHE A 97 -8.24 -0.86 16.24
N PRO A 98 -9.38 -1.55 16.39
CA PRO A 98 -10.55 -0.98 17.05
C PRO A 98 -10.40 -0.83 18.58
N HIS A 99 -9.44 -1.51 19.17
CA HIS A 99 -9.12 -1.46 20.60
C HIS A 99 -8.06 -0.43 20.96
N MET A 100 -7.60 0.36 19.99
CA MET A 100 -6.61 1.42 20.13
C MET A 100 -7.23 2.74 19.73
N THR A 101 -6.87 3.82 20.41
CA THR A 101 -7.19 5.19 19.98
C THR A 101 -6.51 5.51 18.63
N VAL A 102 -6.88 6.64 18.03
CA VAL A 102 -6.23 7.14 16.81
C VAL A 102 -4.73 7.34 17.02
N ALA A 103 -4.33 7.98 18.14
CA ALA A 103 -2.92 8.20 18.44
C ALA A 103 -2.16 6.88 18.67
N GLU A 104 -2.76 5.90 19.33
CA GLU A 104 -2.16 4.58 19.54
C GLU A 104 -2.01 3.82 18.23
N ASN A 105 -2.99 3.89 17.31
CA ASN A 105 -2.88 3.33 15.97
C ASN A 105 -1.68 3.90 15.21
N LEU A 106 -1.45 5.20 15.31
CA LEU A 106 -0.29 5.87 14.68
C LEU A 106 1.01 5.52 15.40
N LEU A 107 1.03 5.55 16.74
CA LEU A 107 2.21 5.26 17.56
C LEU A 107 2.71 3.82 17.37
N PHE A 108 1.79 2.88 17.14
CA PHE A 108 2.11 1.49 16.83
C PHE A 108 3.04 1.36 15.61
N ALA A 109 2.84 2.22 14.62
CA ALA A 109 3.63 2.19 13.39
C ALA A 109 4.98 2.93 13.51
N VAL A 110 5.15 3.85 14.47
CA VAL A 110 6.40 4.59 14.62
C VAL A 110 7.52 3.65 15.09
N PRO A 111 8.62 3.51 14.34
CA PRO A 111 9.74 2.66 14.75
C PRO A 111 10.30 3.03 16.12
N VAL A 112 10.69 2.02 16.91
CA VAL A 112 11.34 2.19 18.22
C VAL A 112 12.80 2.65 18.06
N GLY A 113 13.39 2.46 16.89
CA GLY A 113 14.75 2.86 16.56
C GLY A 113 14.92 3.09 15.07
N ASP A 114 16.01 3.76 14.72
CA ASP A 114 16.41 3.99 13.33
C ASP A 114 17.23 2.81 12.76
N ALA A 115 17.51 2.85 11.45
CA ALA A 115 18.33 1.85 10.78
C ALA A 115 19.78 1.78 11.31
N LYS A 116 20.24 2.77 12.10
CA LYS A 116 21.56 2.84 12.74
C LYS A 116 21.56 2.27 14.15
N GLY A 117 20.39 1.77 14.63
CA GLY A 117 20.25 1.21 15.98
C GLY A 117 20.02 2.25 17.09
N THR A 118 19.86 3.54 16.75
CA THR A 118 19.55 4.58 17.73
C THR A 118 18.09 4.47 18.14
N ARG A 119 17.84 4.28 19.43
CA ARG A 119 16.47 4.20 19.95
C ARG A 119 15.82 5.57 20.04
N SER A 120 14.64 5.70 19.44
CA SER A 120 13.80 6.88 19.64
C SER A 120 13.18 6.87 21.03
N THR A 121 13.22 8.03 21.71
CA THR A 121 12.52 8.17 22.98
C THR A 121 11.01 8.16 22.77
N ASN A 122 10.24 7.86 23.84
CA ASN A 122 8.78 7.90 23.75
C ASN A 122 8.27 9.30 23.37
N ALA A 123 8.90 10.36 23.89
CA ALA A 123 8.57 11.73 23.55
C ALA A 123 8.78 12.05 22.06
N GLN A 124 9.87 11.57 21.46
CA GLN A 124 10.13 11.72 20.02
C GLN A 124 9.09 11.00 19.18
N ARG A 125 8.72 9.77 19.56
CA ARG A 125 7.68 8.99 18.86
C ARG A 125 6.32 9.67 18.96
N GLN A 126 5.95 10.20 20.14
CA GLN A 126 4.72 10.97 20.33
C GLN A 126 4.71 12.27 19.51
N ALA A 127 5.84 13.00 19.45
CA ALA A 127 5.95 14.19 18.61
C ALA A 127 5.69 13.87 17.13
N ARG A 128 6.18 12.75 16.61
CA ARG A 128 5.90 12.29 15.24
C ARG A 128 4.41 11.98 15.02
N VAL A 129 3.75 11.39 16.02
CA VAL A 129 2.29 11.16 15.97
C VAL A 129 1.53 12.48 15.91
N GLN A 130 1.88 13.45 16.74
CA GLN A 130 1.23 14.77 16.73
C GLN A 130 1.43 15.48 15.40
N GLN A 131 2.64 15.44 14.84
CA GLN A 131 2.91 15.99 13.52
C GLN A 131 2.04 15.29 12.45
N ALA A 132 1.96 13.96 12.43
CA ALA A 132 1.14 13.22 11.48
C ALA A 132 -0.35 13.55 11.60
N LEU A 133 -0.87 13.73 12.83
CA LEU A 133 -2.23 14.19 13.06
C LEU A 133 -2.48 15.60 12.50
N GLN A 134 -1.52 16.49 12.64
CA GLN A 134 -1.62 17.84 12.09
C GLN A 134 -1.61 17.82 10.56
N GLU A 135 -0.67 17.09 9.95
CA GLU A 135 -0.55 16.94 8.49
C GLU A 135 -1.78 16.30 7.86
N ALA A 136 -2.44 15.38 8.59
CA ALA A 136 -3.67 14.74 8.17
C ALA A 136 -4.95 15.57 8.46
N GLU A 137 -4.84 16.79 8.99
CA GLU A 137 -5.97 17.61 9.46
C GLU A 137 -6.87 16.87 10.49
N LEU A 138 -6.22 16.14 11.39
CA LEU A 138 -6.86 15.38 12.48
C LEU A 138 -6.41 15.89 13.86
N SER A 139 -5.94 17.13 13.95
CA SER A 139 -5.53 17.76 15.21
C SER A 139 -6.63 17.64 16.27
N GLY A 140 -6.26 17.24 17.49
CA GLY A 140 -7.20 17.03 18.59
C GLY A 140 -8.02 15.74 18.52
N MET A 141 -7.81 14.88 17.52
CA MET A 141 -8.54 13.60 17.38
C MET A 141 -7.75 12.40 17.91
N GLY A 142 -6.57 12.60 18.48
CA GLY A 142 -5.69 11.51 18.91
C GLY A 142 -6.33 10.53 19.87
N GLU A 143 -7.12 11.02 20.83
CA GLU A 143 -7.78 10.21 21.88
C GLU A 143 -9.11 9.60 21.43
N ARG A 144 -9.54 9.82 20.18
CA ARG A 144 -10.81 9.27 19.70
C ARG A 144 -10.70 7.78 19.39
N ASP A 145 -11.82 7.10 19.59
CA ASP A 145 -12.06 5.75 19.10
C ASP A 145 -12.16 5.78 17.57
N PRO A 146 -11.44 4.92 16.82
CA PRO A 146 -11.51 4.83 15.36
C PRO A 146 -12.92 4.60 14.81
N SER A 147 -13.81 3.95 15.57
CA SER A 147 -15.21 3.71 15.16
C SER A 147 -16.03 5.00 15.05
N THR A 148 -15.64 6.04 15.78
CA THR A 148 -16.30 7.35 15.79
C THR A 148 -15.89 8.26 14.62
N LEU A 149 -14.88 7.86 13.86
CA LEU A 149 -14.37 8.62 12.72
C LEU A 149 -15.23 8.43 11.47
N SER A 150 -15.29 9.47 10.62
CA SER A 150 -15.83 9.31 9.26
C SER A 150 -14.96 8.38 8.41
N GLY A 151 -15.48 7.88 7.29
CA GLY A 151 -14.72 7.04 6.35
C GLY A 151 -13.44 7.73 5.87
N GLY A 152 -13.52 9.01 5.51
CA GLY A 152 -12.36 9.82 5.11
C GLY A 152 -11.35 10.03 6.23
N GLN A 153 -11.81 10.26 7.47
CA GLN A 153 -10.90 10.36 8.62
C GLN A 153 -10.17 9.05 8.87
N ARG A 154 -10.86 7.90 8.81
CA ARG A 154 -10.21 6.58 8.93
C ARG A 154 -9.19 6.34 7.83
N ALA A 155 -9.49 6.69 6.58
CA ALA A 155 -8.56 6.54 5.47
C ALA A 155 -7.27 7.36 5.68
N ARG A 156 -7.40 8.60 6.19
CA ARG A 156 -6.25 9.47 6.54
C ARG A 156 -5.39 8.85 7.65
N VAL A 157 -6.00 8.34 8.71
CA VAL A 157 -5.25 7.66 9.79
C VAL A 157 -4.51 6.44 9.24
N ALA A 158 -5.14 5.63 8.39
CA ALA A 158 -4.50 4.46 7.79
C ALA A 158 -3.30 4.85 6.91
N LEU A 159 -3.44 5.90 6.12
CA LEU A 159 -2.35 6.42 5.28
C LEU A 159 -1.18 6.93 6.13
N MET A 160 -1.45 7.75 7.16
CA MET A 160 -0.42 8.22 8.09
C MET A 160 0.26 7.08 8.81
N ARG A 161 -0.49 6.06 9.24
CA ARG A 161 0.07 4.86 9.86
C ARG A 161 1.06 4.15 8.94
N ALA A 162 0.72 4.00 7.66
CA ALA A 162 1.61 3.38 6.68
C ALA A 162 2.89 4.20 6.43
N LEU A 163 2.80 5.53 6.39
CA LEU A 163 3.95 6.43 6.20
C LEU A 163 4.84 6.51 7.44
N LEU A 164 4.26 6.50 8.65
CA LEU A 164 5.00 6.51 9.91
C LEU A 164 5.85 5.26 10.12
N ALA A 165 5.48 4.14 9.49
CA ALA A 165 6.27 2.90 9.50
C ALA A 165 7.59 3.00 8.73
N GLU A 166 7.86 4.10 8.02
CA GLU A 166 9.05 4.33 7.19
C GLU A 166 9.30 3.19 6.19
N PRO A 167 8.31 2.84 5.36
CA PRO A 167 8.43 1.72 4.46
C PRO A 167 9.47 1.99 3.36
N GLN A 168 10.13 0.93 2.88
CA GLN A 168 11.05 0.99 1.75
C GLN A 168 10.32 0.94 0.39
N ALA A 169 9.07 0.49 0.36
CA ALA A 169 8.12 0.60 -0.75
C ALA A 169 6.72 0.77 -0.19
N LEU A 170 5.82 1.43 -0.93
CA LEU A 170 4.45 1.68 -0.49
C LEU A 170 3.46 1.20 -1.55
N LEU A 171 2.46 0.45 -1.10
CA LEU A 171 1.37 -0.05 -1.91
C LEU A 171 0.07 0.61 -1.45
N LEU A 172 -0.65 1.21 -2.39
CA LEU A 172 -1.86 1.96 -2.12
C LEU A 172 -3.02 1.36 -2.92
N ASP A 173 -3.99 0.77 -2.24
CA ASP A 173 -5.19 0.19 -2.87
C ASP A 173 -6.37 1.15 -2.69
N GLU A 174 -6.67 1.92 -3.73
CA GLU A 174 -7.73 2.95 -3.78
C GLU A 174 -7.71 3.93 -2.58
N PRO A 175 -6.55 4.52 -2.21
CA PRO A 175 -6.37 5.22 -0.94
C PRO A 175 -7.21 6.49 -0.81
N PHE A 176 -7.69 7.04 -1.92
CA PHE A 176 -8.43 8.30 -1.97
C PHE A 176 -9.93 8.11 -2.26
N SER A 177 -10.39 6.88 -2.51
CA SER A 177 -11.77 6.59 -2.95
C SER A 177 -12.85 7.02 -1.94
N LYS A 178 -12.53 7.04 -0.64
CA LYS A 178 -13.45 7.41 0.46
C LYS A 178 -13.35 8.87 0.89
N LEU A 179 -12.53 9.67 0.19
CA LEU A 179 -12.35 11.09 0.48
C LEU A 179 -13.29 11.95 -0.38
N ASP A 180 -13.78 13.04 0.20
CA ASP A 180 -14.44 14.08 -0.58
C ASP A 180 -13.44 14.80 -1.52
N ALA A 181 -13.97 15.52 -2.52
CA ALA A 181 -13.15 16.12 -3.57
C ALA A 181 -12.13 17.15 -3.03
N ALA A 182 -12.53 17.96 -2.04
CA ALA A 182 -11.66 19.00 -1.48
C ALA A 182 -10.48 18.38 -0.74
N LEU A 183 -10.77 17.37 0.10
CA LEU A 183 -9.77 16.67 0.87
C LEU A 183 -8.85 15.82 -0.01
N ARG A 184 -9.38 15.17 -1.04
CA ARG A 184 -8.58 14.44 -2.04
C ARG A 184 -7.61 15.39 -2.74
N ALA A 185 -8.06 16.58 -3.12
CA ALA A 185 -7.21 17.59 -3.77
C ALA A 185 -6.04 18.07 -2.88
N GLN A 186 -6.19 18.03 -1.55
CA GLN A 186 -5.13 18.38 -0.60
C GLN A 186 -4.20 17.21 -0.31
N LEU A 187 -4.74 16.05 0.04
CA LEU A 187 -3.94 14.91 0.49
C LEU A 187 -3.13 14.25 -0.62
N ARG A 188 -3.68 14.15 -1.82
CA ARG A 188 -2.99 13.52 -2.94
C ARG A 188 -1.65 14.18 -3.28
N PRO A 189 -1.55 15.50 -3.51
CA PRO A 189 -0.27 16.16 -3.76
C PRO A 189 0.70 16.02 -2.58
N TRP A 190 0.19 16.08 -1.36
CA TRP A 190 0.99 15.91 -0.15
C TRP A 190 1.63 14.51 -0.09
N VAL A 191 0.84 13.45 -0.30
CA VAL A 191 1.34 12.06 -0.35
C VAL A 191 2.40 11.90 -1.44
N PHE A 192 2.13 12.43 -2.64
CA PHE A 192 3.05 12.32 -3.76
C PHE A 192 4.36 13.08 -3.52
N ALA A 193 4.30 14.26 -2.91
CA ALA A 193 5.49 15.01 -2.51
C ALA A 193 6.32 14.25 -1.47
N HIS A 194 5.66 13.71 -0.44
CA HIS A 194 6.29 12.95 0.64
C HIS A 194 7.01 11.68 0.14
N VAL A 195 6.37 10.97 -0.79
CA VAL A 195 6.93 9.78 -1.46
C VAL A 195 8.19 10.13 -2.25
N ARG A 196 8.14 11.25 -3.02
CA ARG A 196 9.28 11.72 -3.82
C ARG A 196 10.44 12.16 -2.95
N GLU A 197 10.17 12.95 -1.91
CA GLU A 197 11.18 13.43 -0.97
C GLU A 197 11.92 12.28 -0.27
N ARG A 198 11.20 11.28 0.19
CA ARG A 198 11.76 10.09 0.84
C ARG A 198 12.24 9.02 -0.13
N ARG A 199 12.09 9.24 -1.42
CA ARG A 199 12.50 8.31 -2.48
C ARG A 199 11.88 6.92 -2.33
N ILE A 200 10.60 6.84 -1.91
CA ILE A 200 9.88 5.59 -1.74
C ILE A 200 9.27 5.19 -3.10
N PRO A 201 9.56 4.00 -3.66
CA PRO A 201 8.83 3.49 -4.82
C PRO A 201 7.39 3.13 -4.43
N VAL A 202 6.41 3.55 -5.24
CA VAL A 202 4.98 3.35 -4.95
C VAL A 202 4.27 2.66 -6.09
N VAL A 203 3.43 1.67 -5.75
CA VAL A 203 2.40 1.15 -6.65
C VAL A 203 1.04 1.63 -6.14
N LEU A 204 0.37 2.44 -6.94
CA LEU A 204 -0.96 2.98 -6.67
C LEU A 204 -1.99 2.25 -7.53
N VAL A 205 -2.97 1.62 -6.89
CA VAL A 205 -4.17 1.11 -7.57
C VAL A 205 -5.27 2.15 -7.46
N THR A 206 -5.84 2.53 -8.58
CA THR A 206 -7.04 3.39 -8.65
C THR A 206 -7.83 3.10 -9.91
N HIS A 207 -9.11 3.48 -9.91
CA HIS A 207 -9.97 3.52 -11.09
C HIS A 207 -10.27 4.99 -11.52
N ASP A 208 -9.78 5.98 -10.76
CA ASP A 208 -9.98 7.40 -11.02
C ASP A 208 -8.73 8.00 -11.68
N GLU A 209 -8.90 8.53 -12.89
CA GLU A 209 -7.81 9.17 -13.63
C GLU A 209 -7.23 10.39 -12.91
N GLN A 210 -8.02 11.05 -12.05
CA GLN A 210 -7.54 12.16 -11.25
C GLN A 210 -6.48 11.75 -10.23
N ASP A 211 -6.44 10.50 -9.81
CA ASP A 211 -5.46 10.00 -8.85
C ASP A 211 -4.12 9.62 -9.51
N VAL A 212 -4.05 9.64 -10.84
CA VAL A 212 -2.82 9.33 -11.57
C VAL A 212 -1.75 10.38 -11.25
N ALA A 213 -0.61 9.92 -10.72
CA ALA A 213 0.50 10.77 -10.34
C ALA A 213 1.37 11.20 -11.53
N ASP A 214 1.51 10.33 -12.51
CA ASP A 214 2.25 10.52 -13.76
C ASP A 214 1.55 9.74 -14.88
N PRO A 215 0.99 10.43 -15.89
CA PRO A 215 0.34 9.78 -17.03
C PRO A 215 1.25 8.85 -17.84
N GLN A 216 2.58 9.04 -17.80
CA GLN A 216 3.53 8.18 -18.48
C GLN A 216 3.81 6.88 -17.72
N ARG A 217 3.36 6.78 -16.46
CA ARG A 217 3.56 5.65 -15.56
C ARG A 217 2.24 4.98 -15.17
N VAL A 218 1.39 4.79 -16.16
CA VAL A 218 0.13 4.06 -15.99
C VAL A 218 0.24 2.70 -16.68
N LEU A 219 -0.09 1.65 -15.95
CA LEU A 219 -0.17 0.30 -16.46
C LEU A 219 -1.61 -0.20 -16.35
N HIS A 220 -2.17 -0.63 -17.48
CA HIS A 220 -3.53 -1.16 -17.53
C HIS A 220 -3.51 -2.68 -17.45
N LEU A 221 -4.04 -3.23 -16.34
CA LEU A 221 -4.33 -4.65 -16.25
C LEU A 221 -5.59 -4.96 -17.05
N ARG A 222 -5.51 -6.01 -17.87
CA ARG A 222 -6.66 -6.58 -18.57
C ARG A 222 -7.17 -7.78 -17.76
N ALA A 223 -8.49 -8.00 -17.78
CA ALA A 223 -9.03 -9.25 -17.29
C ALA A 223 -8.46 -10.38 -18.16
N THR A 224 -7.98 -11.45 -17.53
CA THR A 224 -7.58 -12.65 -18.28
C THR A 224 -8.86 -13.23 -18.88
N GLU A 225 -8.96 -13.27 -20.22
CA GLU A 225 -10.07 -13.92 -20.90
C GLU A 225 -10.10 -15.40 -20.48
N GLU A 226 -11.25 -15.85 -20.00
CA GLU A 226 -11.48 -17.28 -19.78
C GLU A 226 -11.44 -17.95 -21.14
N SER A 227 -10.43 -18.79 -21.38
CA SER A 227 -10.55 -19.73 -22.49
C SER A 227 -11.77 -20.61 -22.18
N PRO A 228 -12.81 -20.60 -23.03
CA PRO A 228 -13.95 -21.50 -22.82
C PRO A 228 -13.42 -22.93 -22.86
N HIS A 229 -13.47 -23.62 -21.73
CA HIS A 229 -13.32 -25.04 -21.71
C HIS A 229 -14.51 -25.61 -22.53
N HIS A 230 -14.23 -26.03 -23.77
CA HIS A 230 -15.13 -26.91 -24.48
C HIS A 230 -15.26 -28.20 -23.66
N VAL A 231 -16.46 -28.41 -23.17
CA VAL A 231 -16.94 -29.69 -22.64
C VAL A 231 -17.07 -30.69 -23.78
#